data_58ffe545d7acd4e3472383f2e8e06521
#
_entry.id   58ffe545d7acd4e3472383f2e8e06521
#
_cell.length_a   1.000
_cell.length_b   1.000
_cell.length_c   1.000
_cell.angle_alpha   90.00
_cell.angle_beta   90.00
_cell.angle_gamma   90.00
#
_symmetry.space_group_name_H-M   'P 1'
#
loop_
_entity.id
_entity.type
_entity.pdbx_description
1 polymer ?
#
loop_
_entity_poly.entity_id
_entity_poly.type
_entity_poly.pdbx_seq_one_letter_code
_entity_poly.pdbx_strand_id
1 'polypeptide(L)'
;MLIPRRTKYRKQLRPHRTGFASGGTELAFGDYGIQALEGAYITNRQIEAARIAVTRHIKRGGKVWINIFPDRPLTKKPAETRMGSGKGAPEWWVAPVKPGRVMFELAGVPEELAREALSRAQHKLPIKTRFVVREGGDI
;
A
#
# COMPACT_ATOMS: atom_id res chain seq x y z
N MET A 1 -13.22 -4.16 4.03
CA MET A 1 -11.79 -3.93 4.12
C MET A 1 -11.03 -5.02 3.37
N LEU A 2 -9.85 -4.71 2.90
CA LEU A 2 -9.07 -5.67 2.12
C LEU A 2 -8.47 -6.75 3.01
N ILE A 3 -8.90 -7.97 2.80
CA ILE A 3 -8.33 -9.14 3.46
C ILE A 3 -8.39 -10.31 2.48
N PRO A 4 -7.53 -11.33 2.65
CA PRO A 4 -7.61 -12.50 1.77
C PRO A 4 -8.89 -13.27 2.03
N ARG A 5 -9.47 -13.80 0.98
CA ARG A 5 -10.67 -14.65 1.11
C ARG A 5 -10.33 -15.97 1.77
N ARG A 6 -9.18 -16.51 1.45
CA ARG A 6 -8.70 -17.75 2.03
C ARG A 6 -7.31 -17.56 2.56
N THR A 7 -7.02 -18.21 3.67
CA THR A 7 -5.69 -18.20 4.21
C THR A 7 -5.28 -19.63 4.49
N LYS A 8 -4.10 -19.99 4.04
CA LYS A 8 -3.54 -21.27 4.36
C LYS A 8 -3.17 -21.33 5.83
N TYR A 9 -2.62 -20.23 6.32
CA TYR A 9 -2.28 -20.07 7.72
C TYR A 9 -2.80 -18.72 8.20
N ARG A 10 -3.47 -18.73 9.33
CA ARG A 10 -3.96 -17.47 9.90
C ARG A 10 -2.87 -16.67 10.58
N LYS A 11 -1.83 -17.35 11.02
CA LYS A 11 -0.69 -16.70 11.66
C LYS A 11 0.55 -17.11 10.91
N GLN A 12 1.42 -16.14 10.68
CA GLN A 12 2.64 -16.35 9.93
C GLN A 12 3.78 -15.61 10.60
N LEU A 13 5.00 -15.98 10.24
CA LEU A 13 6.15 -15.23 10.68
C LEU A 13 6.09 -13.83 10.07
N ARG A 14 6.63 -12.87 10.80
CA ARG A 14 6.65 -11.49 10.33
C ARG A 14 7.45 -11.40 9.04
N PRO A 15 6.87 -10.85 7.98
CA PRO A 15 7.61 -10.74 6.71
C PRO A 15 8.71 -9.71 6.79
N HIS A 16 9.71 -9.87 5.93
CA HIS A 16 10.81 -8.93 5.84
C HIS A 16 10.38 -7.65 5.13
N ARG A 17 10.89 -6.52 5.61
CA ARG A 17 10.63 -5.23 5.00
C ARG A 17 11.91 -4.47 4.67
N THR A 18 13.06 -5.14 4.82
CA THR A 18 14.35 -4.53 4.53
C THR A 18 14.78 -4.87 3.11
N GLY A 19 15.75 -4.12 2.60
CA GLY A 19 16.22 -4.26 1.23
C GLY A 19 15.37 -3.46 0.27
N PHE A 20 15.61 -3.65 -1.00
CA PHE A 20 14.87 -2.96 -2.05
C PHE A 20 13.91 -3.91 -2.75
N ALA A 21 12.88 -3.35 -3.34
CA ALA A 21 11.92 -4.14 -4.10
C ALA A 21 12.60 -4.73 -5.33
N SER A 22 12.33 -6.00 -5.59
CA SER A 22 12.84 -6.66 -6.79
C SER A 22 11.86 -6.59 -7.96
N GLY A 23 10.62 -6.20 -7.67
CA GLY A 23 9.60 -6.03 -8.70
C GLY A 23 8.65 -4.92 -8.30
N GLY A 24 7.82 -4.50 -9.25
CA GLY A 24 6.85 -3.44 -8.98
C GLY A 24 7.50 -2.09 -8.77
N THR A 25 8.66 -1.85 -9.37
CA THR A 25 9.37 -0.59 -9.23
C THR A 25 9.03 0.41 -10.33
N GLU A 26 8.25 0.00 -11.30
CA GLU A 26 7.84 0.85 -12.40
C GLU A 26 6.32 0.86 -12.51
N LEU A 27 5.80 1.90 -13.17
CA LEU A 27 4.37 1.97 -13.43
C LEU A 27 3.98 0.86 -14.40
N ALA A 28 2.99 0.08 -14.02
CA ALA A 28 2.53 -1.04 -14.84
C ALA A 28 1.30 -0.68 -15.66
N PHE A 29 0.37 0.05 -15.08
CA PHE A 29 -0.94 0.31 -15.69
C PHE A 29 -1.22 1.79 -15.90
N GLY A 30 -0.83 2.63 -14.95
CA GLY A 30 -1.21 4.04 -14.96
C GLY A 30 -0.17 4.95 -15.58
N ASP A 31 -0.49 6.22 -15.63
CA ASP A 31 0.41 7.25 -16.09
C ASP A 31 1.17 7.89 -14.94
N TYR A 32 0.61 7.80 -13.74
CA TYR A 32 1.17 8.40 -12.53
C TYR A 32 1.08 7.41 -11.39
N GLY A 33 1.92 7.59 -10.40
CA GLY A 33 1.86 6.72 -9.24
C GLY A 33 2.64 7.28 -8.07
N ILE A 34 2.58 6.56 -6.95
CA ILE A 34 3.42 6.86 -5.80
C ILE A 34 4.28 5.65 -5.49
N GLN A 35 5.55 5.93 -5.29
CA GLN A 35 6.56 4.92 -5.06
C GLN A 35 7.08 5.05 -3.64
N ALA A 36 7.23 3.93 -2.96
CA ALA A 36 7.72 3.91 -1.58
C ALA A 36 9.20 4.30 -1.55
N LEU A 37 9.55 5.16 -0.62
CA LEU A 37 10.95 5.53 -0.36
C LEU A 37 11.48 4.82 0.87
N GLU A 38 10.60 4.21 1.64
CA GLU A 38 10.94 3.49 2.87
C GLU A 38 10.25 2.14 2.88
N GLY A 39 10.76 1.23 3.69
CA GLY A 39 10.10 -0.05 3.89
C GLY A 39 9.14 0.01 5.06
N ALA A 40 8.00 -0.68 4.95
CA ALA A 40 7.04 -0.73 6.03
C ALA A 40 6.00 -1.81 5.79
N TYR A 41 5.23 -2.08 6.83
CA TYR A 41 4.04 -2.91 6.73
C TYR A 41 2.85 -1.96 6.60
N ILE A 42 2.17 -2.00 5.46
CA ILE A 42 1.02 -1.14 5.20
C ILE A 42 -0.23 -1.93 5.53
N THR A 43 -1.03 -1.43 6.47
CA THR A 43 -2.22 -2.16 6.91
C THR A 43 -3.34 -2.03 5.89
N ASN A 44 -4.29 -2.97 5.95
CA ASN A 44 -5.46 -2.91 5.07
C ASN A 44 -6.26 -1.63 5.30
N ARG A 45 -6.27 -1.10 6.52
CA ARG A 45 -6.95 0.17 6.81
C ARG A 45 -6.26 1.34 6.13
N GLN A 46 -4.94 1.35 6.15
CA GLN A 46 -4.17 2.40 5.50
C GLN A 46 -4.35 2.37 3.99
N ILE A 47 -4.35 1.18 3.40
CA ILE A 47 -4.55 1.01 1.97
C ILE A 47 -5.95 1.51 1.58
N GLU A 48 -6.96 1.15 2.34
CA GLU A 48 -8.32 1.58 2.06
C GLU A 48 -8.47 3.09 2.23
N ALA A 49 -7.89 3.67 3.27
CA ALA A 49 -7.93 5.10 3.48
C ALA A 49 -7.26 5.87 2.33
N ALA A 50 -6.13 5.36 1.86
CA ALA A 50 -5.43 5.99 0.73
C ALA A 50 -6.26 5.91 -0.54
N ARG A 51 -6.87 4.76 -0.81
CA ARG A 51 -7.73 4.57 -1.97
C ARG A 51 -8.89 5.56 -1.95
N ILE A 52 -9.54 5.68 -0.82
CA ILE A 52 -10.66 6.60 -0.67
C ILE A 52 -10.22 8.05 -0.89
N ALA A 53 -9.06 8.42 -0.36
CA ALA A 53 -8.55 9.77 -0.53
C ALA A 53 -8.32 10.09 -1.99
N VAL A 54 -7.77 9.15 -2.76
CA VAL A 54 -7.55 9.35 -4.19
C VAL A 54 -8.88 9.46 -4.93
N THR A 55 -9.78 8.51 -4.70
CA THR A 55 -11.05 8.49 -5.44
C THR A 55 -11.92 9.70 -5.15
N ARG A 56 -11.90 10.19 -3.94
CA ARG A 56 -12.65 11.39 -3.60
C ARG A 56 -12.12 12.62 -4.33
N HIS A 57 -10.82 12.68 -4.48
CA HIS A 57 -10.20 13.84 -5.11
C HIS A 57 -10.41 13.88 -6.62
N ILE A 58 -10.28 12.73 -7.27
CA ILE A 58 -10.48 12.66 -8.71
C ILE A 58 -11.95 12.49 -9.10
N LYS A 59 -12.80 12.19 -8.11
CA LYS A 59 -14.23 11.98 -8.30
C LYS A 59 -14.50 10.90 -9.32
N ARG A 60 -15.17 11.23 -10.42
CA ARG A 60 -15.53 10.23 -11.43
C ARG A 60 -14.53 10.11 -12.55
N GLY A 61 -13.58 11.01 -12.62
CA GLY A 61 -12.56 10.93 -13.65
C GLY A 61 -11.46 9.97 -13.26
N GLY A 62 -10.85 9.38 -14.25
CA GLY A 62 -9.67 8.60 -14.01
C GLY A 62 -9.91 7.18 -13.50
N LYS A 63 -8.83 6.48 -13.34
CA LYS A 63 -8.82 5.09 -12.93
C LYS A 63 -7.66 4.87 -11.96
N VAL A 64 -7.90 4.09 -10.92
CA VAL A 64 -6.93 3.85 -9.86
C VAL A 64 -6.61 2.37 -9.80
N TRP A 65 -5.34 2.05 -9.67
CA TRP A 65 -4.87 0.68 -9.42
C TRP A 65 -4.13 0.64 -8.10
N ILE A 66 -4.39 -0.42 -7.34
CA ILE A 66 -3.69 -0.67 -6.09
C ILE A 66 -2.80 -1.88 -6.33
N ASN A 67 -1.48 -1.69 -6.26
CA ASN A 67 -0.52 -2.73 -6.59
C ASN A 67 -0.02 -3.52 -5.40
N ILE A 68 -0.53 -3.23 -4.22
CA ILE A 68 -0.17 -3.95 -3.02
C ILE A 68 -1.43 -4.56 -2.41
N PHE A 69 -1.29 -5.72 -1.80
CA PHE A 69 -2.42 -6.38 -1.17
C PHE A 69 -2.03 -6.87 0.21
N PRO A 70 -2.89 -6.64 1.21
CA PRO A 70 -2.57 -6.99 2.59
C PRO A 70 -2.86 -8.47 2.86
N ASP A 71 -1.96 -9.33 2.43
CA ASP A 71 -2.14 -10.77 2.55
C ASP A 71 -1.34 -11.41 3.67
N ARG A 72 -0.63 -10.61 4.47
CA ARG A 72 0.17 -11.10 5.58
C ARG A 72 -0.48 -10.73 6.91
N PRO A 73 -0.72 -11.70 7.79
CA PRO A 73 -1.29 -11.38 9.10
C PRO A 73 -0.24 -10.81 10.04
N LEU A 74 -0.65 -9.82 10.82
CA LEU A 74 0.20 -9.26 11.85
C LEU A 74 -0.55 -9.34 13.17
N THR A 75 0.08 -9.96 14.15
CA THR A 75 -0.53 -10.18 15.44
C THR A 75 -0.10 -9.08 16.41
N LYS A 76 -1.07 -8.46 17.04
CA LYS A 76 -0.77 -7.51 18.10
C LYS A 76 -0.67 -8.26 19.41
N LYS A 77 0.39 -8.00 20.15
CA LYS A 77 0.57 -8.61 21.45
C LYS A 77 -0.27 -7.83 22.46
N PRO A 78 -1.27 -8.46 23.10
CA PRO A 78 -2.09 -7.75 24.07
C PRO A 78 -1.26 -7.29 25.26
N ALA A 79 -1.65 -6.16 25.83
CA ALA A 79 -0.95 -5.63 27.00
C ALA A 79 -1.00 -6.59 28.17
N GLU A 80 -2.08 -7.34 28.29
CA GLU A 80 -2.25 -8.31 29.36
C GLU A 80 -1.68 -9.67 29.04
N THR A 81 -1.06 -9.84 27.91
CA THR A 81 -0.49 -11.13 27.55
C THR A 81 0.58 -11.49 28.54
N ARG A 82 0.40 -12.60 29.21
CA ARG A 82 1.33 -13.08 30.21
C ARG A 82 1.48 -14.57 30.04
N MET A 83 2.46 -15.11 30.69
CA MET A 83 2.58 -16.56 30.83
C MET A 83 2.74 -17.29 29.52
N GLY A 84 3.23 -16.63 28.50
CA GLY A 84 3.48 -17.33 27.27
C GLY A 84 2.27 -18.01 26.67
N SER A 85 1.13 -17.38 26.75
CA SER A 85 -0.10 -17.96 26.24
C SER A 85 -0.09 -18.09 24.72
N GLY A 86 1.05 -17.92 24.09
CA GLY A 86 1.16 -18.12 22.66
C GLY A 86 0.79 -16.89 21.85
N LYS A 87 0.80 -17.07 20.56
CA LYS A 87 0.52 -16.01 19.64
C LYS A 87 -0.97 -15.74 19.58
N GLY A 88 -1.35 -14.48 19.74
CA GLY A 88 -2.76 -14.11 19.66
C GLY A 88 -3.33 -14.27 18.25
N ALA A 89 -4.62 -14.04 18.12
CA ALA A 89 -5.25 -14.06 16.81
C ALA A 89 -4.71 -12.90 15.95
N PRO A 90 -4.73 -13.04 14.63
CA PRO A 90 -4.31 -11.93 13.75
C PRO A 90 -5.25 -10.74 13.99
N GLU A 91 -4.66 -9.57 14.20
CA GLU A 91 -5.44 -8.36 14.42
C GLU A 91 -5.63 -7.56 13.17
N TRP A 92 -4.65 -7.58 12.29
CA TRP A 92 -4.80 -6.91 11.03
C TRP A 92 -3.92 -7.57 9.98
N TRP A 93 -4.28 -7.26 8.75
CA TRP A 93 -3.57 -7.76 7.59
C TRP A 93 -2.71 -6.64 7.02
N VAL A 94 -1.52 -6.98 6.58
CA VAL A 94 -0.57 -5.99 6.08
C VAL A 94 0.04 -6.43 4.77
N ALA A 95 0.47 -5.44 3.99
CA ALA A 95 1.28 -5.63 2.81
C ALA A 95 2.70 -5.20 3.16
N PRO A 96 3.68 -6.10 3.11
CA PRO A 96 5.07 -5.70 3.30
C PRO A 96 5.54 -4.96 2.06
N VAL A 97 6.03 -3.74 2.26
CA VAL A 97 6.47 -2.88 1.17
C VAL A 97 7.94 -2.55 1.36
N LYS A 98 8.72 -2.70 0.30
CA LYS A 98 10.13 -2.36 0.31
C LYS A 98 10.34 -1.06 -0.46
N PRO A 99 11.42 -0.32 -0.16
CA PRO A 99 11.71 0.90 -0.94
C PRO A 99 11.77 0.59 -2.43
N GLY A 100 11.20 1.47 -3.22
CA GLY A 100 11.16 1.33 -4.67
C GLY A 100 9.84 0.81 -5.21
N ARG A 101 9.00 0.23 -4.37
CA ARG A 101 7.72 -0.33 -4.82
C ARG A 101 6.73 0.77 -5.18
N VAL A 102 6.14 0.67 -6.37
CA VAL A 102 5.03 1.54 -6.76
C VAL A 102 3.76 0.94 -6.17
N MET A 103 3.14 1.68 -5.27
CA MET A 103 2.01 1.16 -4.49
C MET A 103 0.66 1.46 -5.13
N PHE A 104 0.49 2.66 -5.63
CA PHE A 104 -0.75 3.10 -6.26
C PHE A 104 -0.45 3.70 -7.60
N GLU A 105 -1.35 3.50 -8.57
CA GLU A 105 -1.23 4.10 -9.89
C GLU A 105 -2.52 4.78 -10.27
N LEU A 106 -2.42 5.77 -11.14
CA LEU A 106 -3.54 6.60 -11.53
C LEU A 106 -3.40 6.97 -13.00
N ALA A 107 -4.52 6.98 -13.71
CA ALA A 107 -4.54 7.39 -15.10
C ALA A 107 -5.85 8.07 -15.44
N GLY A 108 -5.88 8.76 -16.58
CA GLY A 108 -7.11 9.37 -17.07
C GLY A 108 -7.42 10.73 -16.47
N VAL A 109 -6.42 11.36 -15.83
CA VAL A 109 -6.59 12.71 -15.27
C VAL A 109 -5.35 13.53 -15.59
N PRO A 110 -5.44 14.88 -15.56
CA PRO A 110 -4.28 15.72 -15.76
C PRO A 110 -3.26 15.53 -14.65
N GLU A 111 -2.01 15.82 -14.96
CA GLU A 111 -0.93 15.61 -13.98
C GLU A 111 -1.14 16.39 -12.69
N GLU A 112 -1.61 17.61 -12.78
CA GLU A 112 -1.84 18.42 -11.57
C GLU A 112 -2.83 17.76 -10.64
N LEU A 113 -3.93 17.28 -11.19
CA LEU A 113 -4.94 16.60 -10.42
C LEU A 113 -4.40 15.29 -9.83
N ALA A 114 -3.61 14.56 -10.63
CA ALA A 114 -2.99 13.34 -10.16
C ALA A 114 -2.05 13.60 -8.99
N ARG A 115 -1.23 14.64 -9.08
CA ARG A 115 -0.32 15.01 -8.01
C ARG A 115 -1.07 15.28 -6.70
N GLU A 116 -2.14 16.05 -6.80
CA GLU A 116 -2.93 16.38 -5.63
C GLU A 116 -3.59 15.16 -5.04
N ALA A 117 -4.18 14.31 -5.88
CA ALA A 117 -4.87 13.12 -5.43
C ALA A 117 -3.91 12.16 -4.73
N LEU A 118 -2.76 11.91 -5.35
CA LEU A 118 -1.78 11.00 -4.77
C LEU A 118 -1.09 11.59 -3.54
N SER A 119 -0.98 12.92 -3.48
CA SER A 119 -0.47 13.56 -2.28
C SER A 119 -1.40 13.32 -1.09
N ARG A 120 -2.71 13.34 -1.33
CA ARG A 120 -3.67 13.04 -0.27
C ARG A 120 -3.56 11.59 0.19
N ALA A 121 -3.30 10.69 -0.76
CA ALA A 121 -3.07 9.28 -0.41
C ALA A 121 -1.82 9.11 0.46
N GLN A 122 -0.76 9.87 0.15
CA GLN A 122 0.47 9.81 0.93
C GLN A 122 0.24 10.07 2.42
N HIS A 123 -0.65 11.01 2.72
CA HIS A 123 -0.92 11.38 4.10
C HIS A 123 -1.60 10.25 4.89
N LYS A 124 -2.12 9.24 4.19
CA LYS A 124 -2.75 8.09 4.85
C LYS A 124 -1.79 6.92 5.01
N LEU A 125 -0.60 7.04 4.45
CA LEU A 125 0.40 5.98 4.50
C LEU A 125 1.48 6.32 5.53
N PRO A 126 2.10 5.31 6.16
CA PRO A 126 3.04 5.55 7.24
C PRO A 126 4.47 5.82 6.78
N ILE A 127 4.71 5.92 5.48
CA ILE A 127 6.06 6.04 4.94
C ILE A 127 6.14 7.20 3.97
N LYS A 128 7.36 7.62 3.71
CA LYS A 128 7.62 8.62 2.69
C LYS A 128 7.48 8.00 1.31
N THR A 129 6.92 8.75 0.41
CA THR A 129 6.67 8.30 -0.95
C THR A 129 7.07 9.37 -1.94
N ARG A 130 7.17 8.97 -3.20
CA ARG A 130 7.53 9.87 -4.29
C ARG A 130 6.52 9.73 -5.41
N PHE A 131 6.11 10.87 -5.96
CA PHE A 131 5.26 10.90 -7.14
C PHE A 131 6.11 10.50 -8.35
N VAL A 132 5.59 9.57 -9.15
CA VAL A 132 6.30 9.11 -10.35
C VAL A 132 5.40 9.24 -11.56
N VAL A 133 6.03 9.47 -12.72
CA VAL A 133 5.36 9.65 -14.00
C VAL A 133 5.90 8.61 -14.97
N ARG A 134 5.04 8.12 -15.84
CA ARG A 134 5.45 7.14 -16.85
C ARG A 134 6.45 7.76 -17.81
N GLU A 135 7.59 7.11 -17.96
CA GLU A 135 8.61 7.58 -18.87
C GLU A 135 8.25 7.27 -20.31
N GLY A 136 8.59 8.21 -21.20
CA GLY A 136 8.41 8.01 -22.62
C GLY A 136 6.98 8.06 -23.08
N GLY A 137 6.05 8.32 -22.18
CA GLY A 137 4.64 8.36 -22.54
C GLY A 137 4.17 9.72 -23.01
N ASP A 138 5.00 10.68 -22.95
CA ASP A 138 4.67 12.08 -23.20
C ASP A 138 4.87 12.51 -24.64
N ILE A 139 5.27 11.64 -25.46
CA ILE A 139 5.61 12.00 -26.85
C ILE A 139 4.41 12.15 -27.73
#